data_3da6bff7aa71880a9697e1e1742aa72a
#
_entry.id   3da6bff7aa71880a9697e1e1742aa72a
#
_cell.length_a   1.000
_cell.length_b   1.000
_cell.length_c   1.000
_cell.angle_alpha   90.00
_cell.angle_beta   90.00
_cell.angle_gamma   90.00
#
_symmetry.space_group_name_H-M   'P 1'
#
loop_
_entity.id
_entity.type
_entity.pdbx_description
1 polymer ?
#
loop_
_entity_poly.entity_id
_entity_poly.type
_entity_poly.pdbx_seq_one_letter_code
_entity_poly.pdbx_strand_id
1 'polypeptide(L)'
;MAIIRDMQTNDRSIGSKYNGHYLWAAADKSMDYDNIRMKYIWSYYYGFVLTANKVLQAIDIKNCDDNQKGYYGTALAFRAMLYLDLARTYEFLPNDAINGKNDKGNDVTNLTVPIVSEATSEEDARNNPRATREEMFKFILSDLDKAEEYIKFSPFNGDQTFPHLDCVYGLKARLYMWVEDYANAAKYARLAIDEAANSGVDLMTEEECLNTKTGFNDISKWMWGTQMTSEDRAVTTGIVNWTSWMTNEQTFGYAGVGATCMIDANLYSKISDTDFRKLEFVGPDGPVEGQKFCSTAAYADYGIYDFSVLMDPYSSIKFRPNEGEADNYKTACATAIPVMRVEEMYLIEPESTAHTDAAKGKELLTAFMKTRDPQYSFSGTSTQDVVDECFLQKRIELF
;
A
#
# COMPACT_ATOMS: atom_id res chain seq x y z
N MET A 1 3.11 10.14 3.93
CA MET A 1 1.94 10.34 3.09
C MET A 1 0.88 9.27 3.31
N ALA A 2 1.19 7.98 3.15
CA ALA A 2 0.29 6.88 3.51
C ALA A 2 -0.30 7.10 4.92
N ILE A 3 0.54 7.38 5.90
CA ILE A 3 0.15 7.62 7.29
C ILE A 3 -0.98 8.66 7.46
N ILE A 4 -0.97 9.76 6.71
CA ILE A 4 -2.03 10.78 6.83
C ILE A 4 -3.36 10.21 6.33
N ARG A 5 -3.36 9.42 5.26
CA ARG A 5 -4.56 8.73 4.77
C ARG A 5 -5.06 7.71 5.81
N ASP A 6 -4.16 6.90 6.33
CA ASP A 6 -4.49 5.85 7.30
C ASP A 6 -5.04 6.43 8.61
N MET A 7 -4.50 7.56 9.09
CA MET A 7 -4.99 8.26 10.28
C MET A 7 -6.38 8.86 10.13
N GLN A 8 -6.90 8.96 8.91
CA GLN A 8 -8.26 9.44 8.61
C GLN A 8 -9.25 8.30 8.35
N THR A 9 -8.78 7.06 8.46
CA THR A 9 -9.62 5.87 8.39
C THR A 9 -9.94 5.34 9.78
N ASN A 10 -10.80 4.34 9.85
CA ASN A 10 -11.09 3.59 11.07
C ASN A 10 -10.14 2.38 11.24
N ASP A 11 -8.98 2.39 10.61
CA ASP A 11 -8.03 1.28 10.67
C ASP A 11 -6.91 1.56 11.69
N ARG A 12 -6.46 2.82 11.76
CA ARG A 12 -5.37 3.25 12.62
C ARG A 12 -5.85 4.16 13.74
N SER A 13 -5.47 3.82 14.97
CA SER A 13 -5.62 4.66 16.15
C SER A 13 -4.33 5.39 16.50
N ILE A 14 -4.46 6.50 17.24
CA ILE A 14 -3.36 7.37 17.66
C ILE A 14 -3.32 7.39 19.16
N GLY A 15 -2.14 7.12 19.73
CA GLY A 15 -1.91 7.22 21.16
C GLY A 15 -2.09 8.65 21.68
N SER A 16 -2.71 8.79 22.85
CA SER A 16 -3.00 10.09 23.47
C SER A 16 -1.76 10.78 24.04
N LYS A 17 -0.64 10.09 24.13
CA LYS A 17 0.60 10.59 24.74
C LYS A 17 1.31 11.67 23.93
N TYR A 18 1.05 11.74 22.61
CA TYR A 18 1.69 12.69 21.73
C TYR A 18 0.67 13.50 20.92
N ASN A 19 0.48 14.75 21.29
CA ASN A 19 -0.50 15.66 20.67
C ASN A 19 -0.21 16.02 19.20
N GLY A 20 1.02 15.85 18.72
CA GLY A 20 1.40 16.21 17.36
C GLY A 20 0.63 15.42 16.28
N HIS A 21 0.38 14.14 16.50
CA HIS A 21 -0.40 13.31 15.58
C HIS A 21 -1.89 13.67 15.55
N TYR A 22 -2.46 14.13 16.65
CA TYR A 22 -3.84 14.60 16.70
C TYR A 22 -4.13 15.70 15.67
N LEU A 23 -3.20 16.64 15.50
CA LEU A 23 -3.34 17.71 14.50
C LEU A 23 -3.30 17.18 13.05
N TRP A 24 -2.74 16.00 12.84
CA TRP A 24 -2.71 15.38 11.51
C TRP A 24 -3.97 14.56 11.22
N ALA A 25 -4.60 14.05 12.28
CA ALA A 25 -5.88 13.35 12.19
C ALA A 25 -7.07 14.33 12.10
N ALA A 26 -6.90 15.60 12.45
CA ALA A 26 -7.94 16.61 12.35
C ALA A 26 -8.24 16.91 10.87
N ALA A 27 -9.20 16.17 10.30
CA ALA A 27 -9.55 16.19 8.89
C ALA A 27 -9.98 17.58 8.40
N ASP A 28 -10.67 18.33 9.23
CA ASP A 28 -11.17 19.70 8.95
C ASP A 28 -10.06 20.69 8.53
N LYS A 29 -8.83 20.48 9.01
CA LYS A 29 -7.69 21.35 8.71
C LYS A 29 -6.62 20.70 7.84
N SER A 30 -6.67 19.37 7.68
CA SER A 30 -5.64 18.61 6.97
C SER A 30 -5.97 18.39 5.50
N MET A 31 -7.25 18.49 5.12
CA MET A 31 -7.75 18.21 3.77
C MET A 31 -8.03 19.47 2.95
N ASP A 32 -7.76 20.66 3.49
CA ASP A 32 -7.93 21.91 2.76
C ASP A 32 -6.95 21.99 1.57
N TYR A 33 -7.42 22.50 0.44
CA TYR A 33 -6.64 22.67 -0.79
C TYR A 33 -5.36 23.50 -0.59
N ASP A 34 -5.37 24.41 0.38
CA ASP A 34 -4.21 25.25 0.72
C ASP A 34 -3.27 24.61 1.76
N ASN A 35 -3.64 23.46 2.31
CA ASN A 35 -2.82 22.76 3.28
C ASN A 35 -1.56 22.19 2.62
N ILE A 36 -0.41 22.42 3.27
CA ILE A 36 0.90 21.95 2.78
C ILE A 36 0.91 20.44 2.52
N ARG A 37 0.14 19.64 3.26
CA ARG A 37 0.09 18.18 3.12
C ARG A 37 -0.55 17.79 1.78
N MET A 38 -1.65 18.43 1.41
CA MET A 38 -2.32 18.17 0.12
C MET A 38 -1.47 18.68 -1.05
N LYS A 39 -0.89 19.87 -0.93
CA LYS A 39 0.05 20.40 -1.93
C LYS A 39 1.28 19.53 -2.10
N TYR A 40 1.80 18.97 -1.00
CA TYR A 40 2.97 18.09 -1.04
C TYR A 40 2.67 16.80 -1.83
N ILE A 41 1.51 16.15 -1.60
CA ILE A 41 1.08 14.96 -2.35
C ILE A 41 1.11 15.26 -3.86
N TRP A 42 0.41 16.32 -4.24
CA TRP A 42 0.33 16.76 -5.63
C TRP A 42 1.72 16.96 -6.24
N SER A 43 2.53 17.81 -5.63
CA SER A 43 3.85 18.16 -6.16
C SER A 43 4.81 16.96 -6.19
N TYR A 44 4.74 16.09 -5.19
CA TYR A 44 5.58 14.90 -5.10
C TYR A 44 5.27 13.91 -6.22
N TYR A 45 4.00 13.57 -6.42
CA TYR A 45 3.60 12.66 -7.49
C TYR A 45 3.89 13.21 -8.88
N TYR A 46 3.59 14.49 -9.14
CA TYR A 46 3.92 15.11 -10.43
C TYR A 46 5.41 15.24 -10.67
N GLY A 47 6.23 15.34 -9.63
CA GLY A 47 7.70 15.25 -9.74
C GLY A 47 8.15 13.90 -10.30
N PHE A 48 7.54 12.81 -9.84
CA PHE A 48 7.81 11.46 -10.38
C PHE A 48 7.22 11.26 -11.78
N VAL A 49 6.01 11.78 -12.04
CA VAL A 49 5.44 11.78 -13.41
C VAL A 49 6.38 12.46 -14.39
N LEU A 50 6.94 13.62 -14.01
CA LEU A 50 7.95 14.30 -14.84
C LEU A 50 9.18 13.43 -15.09
N THR A 51 9.65 12.71 -14.09
CA THR A 51 10.80 11.80 -14.23
C THR A 51 10.48 10.65 -15.20
N ALA A 52 9.32 10.00 -15.05
CA ALA A 52 8.87 8.96 -15.98
C ALA A 52 8.76 9.50 -17.41
N ASN A 53 8.14 10.69 -17.60
CA ASN A 53 8.01 11.33 -18.90
C ASN A 53 9.39 11.63 -19.55
N LYS A 54 10.40 12.03 -18.77
CA LYS A 54 11.76 12.24 -19.29
C LYS A 54 12.40 10.94 -19.79
N VAL A 55 12.19 9.82 -19.10
CA VAL A 55 12.67 8.52 -19.57
C VAL A 55 11.97 8.14 -20.87
N LEU A 56 10.65 8.28 -20.94
CA LEU A 56 9.86 7.97 -22.13
C LEU A 56 10.23 8.83 -23.33
N GLN A 57 10.49 10.12 -23.11
CA GLN A 57 10.93 11.07 -24.15
C GLN A 57 12.33 10.76 -24.68
N ALA A 58 13.21 10.23 -23.84
CA ALA A 58 14.59 9.94 -24.21
C ALA A 58 14.75 8.68 -25.08
N ILE A 59 13.71 7.83 -25.16
CA ILE A 59 13.77 6.54 -25.86
C ILE A 59 12.93 6.58 -27.14
N ASP A 60 13.59 6.46 -28.29
CA ASP A 60 12.89 6.18 -29.55
C ASP A 60 12.54 4.68 -29.64
N ILE A 61 11.33 4.34 -29.19
CA ILE A 61 10.86 2.94 -29.09
C ILE A 61 10.91 2.17 -30.41
N LYS A 62 10.96 2.86 -31.56
CA LYS A 62 11.04 2.22 -32.88
C LYS A 62 12.46 1.81 -33.26
N ASN A 63 13.47 2.48 -32.68
CA ASN A 63 14.88 2.31 -33.04
C ASN A 63 15.77 2.09 -31.81
N CYS A 64 15.27 1.39 -30.77
CA CYS A 64 15.99 1.15 -29.54
C CYS A 64 16.37 -0.33 -29.36
N ASP A 65 17.34 -0.59 -28.49
CA ASP A 65 17.70 -1.95 -28.08
C ASP A 65 16.73 -2.52 -27.03
N ASP A 66 16.91 -3.78 -26.66
CA ASP A 66 16.00 -4.47 -25.72
C ASP A 66 16.08 -3.88 -24.31
N ASN A 67 17.27 -3.47 -23.85
CA ASN A 67 17.37 -2.81 -22.54
C ASN A 67 16.58 -1.48 -22.50
N GLN A 68 16.66 -0.70 -23.57
CA GLN A 68 15.89 0.54 -23.70
C GLN A 68 14.38 0.27 -23.73
N LYS A 69 13.93 -0.82 -24.40
CA LYS A 69 12.53 -1.26 -24.32
C LYS A 69 12.13 -1.60 -22.89
N GLY A 70 13.00 -2.30 -22.15
CA GLY A 70 12.78 -2.61 -20.74
C GLY A 70 12.65 -1.36 -19.86
N TYR A 71 13.54 -0.37 -20.02
CA TYR A 71 13.43 0.93 -19.33
C TYR A 71 12.14 1.65 -19.69
N TYR A 72 11.75 1.61 -20.97
CA TYR A 72 10.50 2.21 -21.43
C TYR A 72 9.28 1.57 -20.77
N GLY A 73 9.20 0.24 -20.74
CA GLY A 73 8.13 -0.52 -20.07
C GLY A 73 8.08 -0.24 -18.57
N THR A 74 9.24 -0.20 -17.90
CA THR A 74 9.36 0.15 -16.48
C THR A 74 8.85 1.56 -16.20
N ALA A 75 9.24 2.56 -17.00
CA ALA A 75 8.78 3.95 -16.84
C ALA A 75 7.25 4.09 -17.03
N LEU A 76 6.66 3.32 -17.96
CA LEU A 76 5.21 3.27 -18.17
C LEU A 76 4.49 2.68 -16.97
N ALA A 77 5.00 1.59 -16.38
CA ALA A 77 4.42 0.98 -15.18
C ALA A 77 4.45 1.94 -13.98
N PHE A 78 5.58 2.65 -13.78
CA PHE A 78 5.66 3.71 -12.75
C PHE A 78 4.65 4.83 -13.02
N ARG A 79 4.56 5.33 -14.25
CA ARG A 79 3.63 6.41 -14.59
C ARG A 79 2.18 6.00 -14.39
N ALA A 80 1.81 4.79 -14.78
CA ALA A 80 0.50 4.22 -14.57
C ALA A 80 0.14 4.14 -13.07
N MET A 81 1.05 3.64 -12.23
CA MET A 81 0.88 3.60 -10.78
C MET A 81 0.65 5.01 -10.20
N LEU A 82 1.48 5.97 -10.59
CA LEU A 82 1.40 7.35 -10.10
C LEU A 82 0.07 8.01 -10.46
N TYR A 83 -0.39 7.84 -11.70
CA TYR A 83 -1.68 8.40 -12.13
C TYR A 83 -2.88 7.71 -11.50
N LEU A 84 -2.83 6.39 -11.31
CA LEU A 84 -3.88 5.68 -10.62
C LEU A 84 -4.02 6.16 -9.16
N ASP A 85 -2.90 6.35 -8.48
CA ASP A 85 -2.89 6.84 -7.10
C ASP A 85 -3.35 8.31 -7.00
N LEU A 86 -2.90 9.17 -7.92
CA LEU A 86 -3.36 10.54 -8.05
C LEU A 86 -4.88 10.60 -8.33
N ALA A 87 -5.37 9.81 -9.28
CA ALA A 87 -6.78 9.76 -9.63
C ALA A 87 -7.62 9.39 -8.41
N ARG A 88 -7.29 8.29 -7.74
CA ARG A 88 -8.01 7.82 -6.54
C ARG A 88 -7.92 8.78 -5.35
N THR A 89 -6.84 9.58 -5.27
CA THR A 89 -6.66 10.55 -4.18
C THR A 89 -7.45 11.84 -4.41
N TYR A 90 -7.56 12.29 -5.65
CA TYR A 90 -8.12 13.60 -5.99
C TYR A 90 -9.44 13.55 -6.75
N GLU A 91 -9.91 12.37 -7.13
CA GLU A 91 -11.23 12.23 -7.73
C GLU A 91 -12.31 12.65 -6.74
N PHE A 92 -13.26 13.47 -7.19
CA PHE A 92 -14.41 13.82 -6.40
C PHE A 92 -15.47 12.73 -6.56
N LEU A 93 -15.71 12.00 -5.47
CA LEU A 93 -16.82 11.05 -5.38
C LEU A 93 -17.95 11.71 -4.59
N PRO A 94 -19.15 11.92 -5.22
CA PRO A 94 -20.28 12.47 -4.50
C PRO A 94 -20.73 11.51 -3.40
N ASN A 95 -21.18 12.08 -2.29
CA ASN A 95 -21.77 11.34 -1.18
C ASN A 95 -23.02 12.10 -0.67
N ASP A 96 -23.71 11.54 0.30
CA ASP A 96 -24.96 12.12 0.83
C ASP A 96 -24.78 13.51 1.48
N ALA A 97 -23.55 13.85 1.87
CA ALA A 97 -23.24 15.10 2.54
C ALA A 97 -22.73 16.20 1.60
N ILE A 98 -22.17 15.83 0.43
CA ILE A 98 -21.46 16.76 -0.46
C ILE A 98 -21.98 16.57 -1.89
N ASN A 99 -22.46 17.65 -2.51
CA ASN A 99 -22.78 17.65 -3.94
C ASN A 99 -21.51 17.81 -4.77
N GLY A 100 -21.54 17.34 -6.04
CA GLY A 100 -20.38 17.37 -6.95
C GLY A 100 -20.04 18.75 -7.50
N LYS A 101 -20.23 19.84 -6.73
CA LYS A 101 -19.94 21.21 -7.17
C LYS A 101 -18.82 21.83 -6.35
N ASN A 102 -17.92 22.55 -7.03
CA ASN A 102 -16.91 23.38 -6.37
C ASN A 102 -17.49 24.72 -5.90
N ASP A 103 -16.68 25.54 -5.22
CA ASP A 103 -17.07 26.86 -4.71
C ASP A 103 -17.57 27.84 -5.77
N LYS A 104 -17.25 27.61 -7.05
CA LYS A 104 -17.72 28.40 -8.20
C LYS A 104 -19.00 27.84 -8.83
N GLY A 105 -19.56 26.75 -8.24
CA GLY A 105 -20.78 26.10 -8.74
C GLY A 105 -20.54 25.17 -9.94
N ASN A 106 -19.31 24.94 -10.36
CA ASN A 106 -18.99 24.02 -11.46
C ASN A 106 -19.10 22.56 -10.98
N ASP A 107 -19.66 21.71 -11.83
CA ASP A 107 -19.67 20.27 -11.59
C ASP A 107 -18.24 19.72 -11.70
N VAL A 108 -17.80 19.01 -10.66
CA VAL A 108 -16.48 18.37 -10.56
C VAL A 108 -16.59 16.86 -10.38
N THR A 109 -17.80 16.32 -10.50
CA THR A 109 -18.05 14.87 -10.41
C THR A 109 -17.24 14.12 -11.46
N ASN A 110 -16.59 13.05 -11.06
CA ASN A 110 -15.72 12.20 -11.91
C ASN A 110 -14.54 12.94 -12.55
N LEU A 111 -14.15 14.11 -12.04
CA LEU A 111 -12.91 14.75 -12.46
C LEU A 111 -11.76 14.24 -11.59
N THR A 112 -10.70 13.75 -12.25
CA THR A 112 -9.49 13.25 -11.61
C THR A 112 -8.42 14.34 -11.51
N VAL A 113 -7.29 14.20 -12.18
CA VAL A 113 -6.19 15.16 -12.21
C VAL A 113 -5.79 15.46 -13.67
N PRO A 114 -5.08 16.55 -13.96
CA PRO A 114 -4.55 16.82 -15.31
C PRO A 114 -3.61 15.71 -15.78
N ILE A 115 -3.74 15.29 -17.05
CA ILE A 115 -2.80 14.34 -17.68
C ILE A 115 -1.65 15.14 -18.31
N VAL A 116 -0.43 14.84 -17.88
CA VAL A 116 0.81 15.38 -18.45
C VAL A 116 1.65 14.21 -18.94
N SER A 117 1.85 14.12 -20.25
CA SER A 117 2.66 13.08 -20.89
C SER A 117 4.01 13.64 -21.38
N GLU A 118 4.84 12.76 -21.92
CA GLU A 118 6.09 13.12 -22.58
C GLU A 118 5.91 14.04 -23.81
N ALA A 119 4.70 14.06 -24.36
CA ALA A 119 4.33 14.91 -25.50
C ALA A 119 3.74 16.27 -25.10
N THR A 120 3.42 16.46 -23.81
CA THR A 120 2.79 17.69 -23.32
C THR A 120 3.81 18.82 -23.27
N SER A 121 3.56 19.93 -23.99
CA SER A 121 4.41 21.13 -23.93
C SER A 121 4.22 21.87 -22.60
N GLU A 122 5.18 22.73 -22.26
CA GLU A 122 5.07 23.59 -21.07
C GLU A 122 3.87 24.55 -21.17
N GLU A 123 3.53 25.01 -22.36
CA GLU A 123 2.39 25.89 -22.62
C GLU A 123 1.07 25.14 -22.38
N ASP A 124 0.95 23.91 -22.92
CA ASP A 124 -0.24 23.08 -22.73
C ASP A 124 -0.41 22.70 -21.25
N ALA A 125 0.69 22.39 -20.56
CA ALA A 125 0.64 22.01 -19.14
C ALA A 125 0.12 23.14 -18.23
N ARG A 126 0.30 24.42 -18.61
CA ARG A 126 -0.17 25.57 -17.80
C ARG A 126 -1.69 25.73 -17.81
N ASN A 127 -2.36 25.30 -18.87
CA ASN A 127 -3.80 25.41 -19.05
C ASN A 127 -4.49 24.05 -19.15
N ASN A 128 -3.88 23.03 -18.60
CA ASN A 128 -4.35 21.66 -18.67
C ASN A 128 -5.47 21.43 -17.65
N PRO A 129 -6.72 21.16 -18.09
CA PRO A 129 -7.83 20.89 -17.18
C PRO A 129 -7.65 19.51 -16.53
N ARG A 130 -8.43 19.28 -15.47
CA ARG A 130 -8.57 17.95 -14.88
C ARG A 130 -9.23 17.01 -15.90
N ALA A 131 -8.62 15.83 -16.08
CA ALA A 131 -9.18 14.78 -16.92
C ALA A 131 -10.39 14.12 -16.25
N THR A 132 -11.32 13.66 -17.05
CA THR A 132 -12.41 12.81 -16.58
C THR A 132 -11.89 11.44 -16.16
N ARG A 133 -12.68 10.71 -15.36
CA ARG A 133 -12.39 9.32 -14.98
C ARG A 133 -12.16 8.42 -16.20
N GLU A 134 -12.99 8.60 -17.24
CA GLU A 134 -12.85 7.81 -18.48
C GLU A 134 -11.57 8.12 -19.25
N GLU A 135 -11.20 9.40 -19.40
CA GLU A 135 -9.95 9.80 -20.05
C GLU A 135 -8.73 9.29 -19.28
N MET A 136 -8.76 9.41 -17.96
CA MET A 136 -7.69 8.92 -17.09
C MET A 136 -7.57 7.38 -17.16
N PHE A 137 -8.68 6.66 -17.12
CA PHE A 137 -8.69 5.21 -17.31
C PHE A 137 -8.03 4.79 -18.63
N LYS A 138 -8.44 5.42 -19.74
CA LYS A 138 -7.86 5.10 -21.06
C LYS A 138 -6.37 5.41 -21.12
N PHE A 139 -5.94 6.50 -20.51
CA PHE A 139 -4.53 6.87 -20.45
C PHE A 139 -3.71 5.84 -19.66
N ILE A 140 -4.14 5.51 -18.44
CA ILE A 140 -3.46 4.53 -17.59
C ILE A 140 -3.45 3.15 -18.27
N LEU A 141 -4.58 2.72 -18.84
CA LEU A 141 -4.65 1.43 -19.52
C LEU A 141 -3.69 1.37 -20.72
N SER A 142 -3.62 2.44 -21.52
CA SER A 142 -2.66 2.52 -22.63
C SER A 142 -1.21 2.40 -22.18
N ASP A 143 -0.87 2.98 -21.02
CA ASP A 143 0.47 2.83 -20.45
C ASP A 143 0.73 1.38 -19.99
N LEU A 144 -0.25 0.77 -19.33
CA LEU A 144 -0.12 -0.61 -18.84
C LEU A 144 -0.10 -1.65 -19.97
N ASP A 145 -0.83 -1.43 -21.07
CA ASP A 145 -0.79 -2.32 -22.23
C ASP A 145 0.60 -2.30 -22.89
N LYS A 146 1.20 -1.12 -23.02
CA LYS A 146 2.57 -0.99 -23.53
C LYS A 146 3.60 -1.52 -22.52
N ALA A 147 3.38 -1.28 -21.22
CA ALA A 147 4.25 -1.82 -20.18
C ALA A 147 4.26 -3.36 -20.24
N GLU A 148 3.11 -4.01 -20.40
CA GLU A 148 2.99 -5.47 -20.57
C GLU A 148 3.81 -5.97 -21.76
N GLU A 149 3.84 -5.22 -22.88
CA GLU A 149 4.62 -5.58 -24.06
C GLU A 149 6.13 -5.48 -23.82
N TYR A 150 6.59 -4.41 -23.13
CA TYR A 150 8.00 -4.06 -23.08
C TYR A 150 8.72 -4.46 -21.79
N ILE A 151 8.01 -4.65 -20.67
CA ILE A 151 8.64 -4.88 -19.35
C ILE A 151 9.42 -6.20 -19.28
N LYS A 152 9.08 -7.17 -20.11
CA LYS A 152 9.81 -8.45 -20.24
C LYS A 152 11.28 -8.28 -20.69
N PHE A 153 11.62 -7.13 -21.26
CA PHE A 153 12.99 -6.77 -21.63
C PHE A 153 13.71 -6.03 -20.51
N SER A 154 13.08 -5.84 -19.34
CA SER A 154 13.69 -5.10 -18.23
C SER A 154 15.01 -5.74 -17.79
N PRO A 155 16.09 -4.96 -17.67
CA PRO A 155 17.35 -5.47 -17.15
C PRO A 155 17.34 -5.65 -15.63
N PHE A 156 16.25 -5.31 -14.94
CA PHE A 156 16.11 -5.36 -13.48
C PHE A 156 15.51 -6.68 -12.97
N ASN A 157 15.60 -7.77 -13.75
CA ASN A 157 15.05 -9.06 -13.37
C ASN A 157 15.56 -9.52 -12.00
N GLY A 158 14.62 -9.88 -11.11
CA GLY A 158 14.90 -10.32 -9.75
C GLY A 158 15.18 -9.20 -8.75
N ASP A 159 15.03 -7.94 -9.15
CA ASP A 159 15.12 -6.78 -8.26
C ASP A 159 13.72 -6.22 -7.99
N GLN A 160 13.12 -6.58 -6.86
CA GLN A 160 11.79 -6.17 -6.45
C GLN A 160 11.68 -4.66 -6.13
N THR A 161 12.75 -3.88 -6.28
CA THR A 161 12.66 -2.41 -6.23
C THR A 161 12.11 -1.83 -7.53
N PHE A 162 12.01 -2.64 -8.58
CA PHE A 162 11.41 -2.30 -9.86
C PHE A 162 10.17 -3.15 -10.13
N PRO A 163 9.16 -2.60 -10.84
CA PRO A 163 8.00 -3.40 -11.25
C PRO A 163 8.39 -4.42 -12.32
N HIS A 164 7.82 -5.61 -12.23
CA HIS A 164 7.89 -6.69 -13.22
C HIS A 164 6.51 -6.95 -13.84
N LEU A 165 6.37 -8.02 -14.62
CA LEU A 165 5.12 -8.32 -15.33
C LEU A 165 3.95 -8.60 -14.38
N ASP A 166 4.20 -9.28 -13.28
CA ASP A 166 3.23 -9.49 -12.18
C ASP A 166 2.69 -8.18 -11.62
N CYS A 167 3.57 -7.16 -11.45
CA CYS A 167 3.18 -5.83 -11.02
C CYS A 167 2.31 -5.10 -12.05
N VAL A 168 2.61 -5.26 -13.34
CA VAL A 168 1.78 -4.69 -14.42
C VAL A 168 0.38 -5.29 -14.38
N TYR A 169 0.27 -6.61 -14.20
CA TYR A 169 -1.02 -7.27 -14.02
C TYR A 169 -1.73 -6.80 -12.73
N GLY A 170 -1.00 -6.67 -11.62
CA GLY A 170 -1.54 -6.12 -10.38
C GLY A 170 -2.06 -4.68 -10.52
N LEU A 171 -1.35 -3.83 -11.26
CA LEU A 171 -1.81 -2.47 -11.58
C LEU A 171 -3.06 -2.47 -12.47
N LYS A 172 -3.15 -3.39 -13.45
CA LYS A 172 -4.38 -3.58 -14.23
C LYS A 172 -5.53 -4.04 -13.36
N ALA A 173 -5.31 -4.98 -12.43
CA ALA A 173 -6.33 -5.40 -11.47
C ALA A 173 -6.84 -4.22 -10.63
N ARG A 174 -5.94 -3.41 -10.07
CA ARG A 174 -6.30 -2.18 -9.33
C ARG A 174 -7.07 -1.17 -10.21
N LEU A 175 -6.65 -1.01 -11.46
CA LEU A 175 -7.28 -0.09 -12.42
C LEU A 175 -8.70 -0.52 -12.76
N TYR A 176 -8.92 -1.81 -13.02
CA TYR A 176 -10.25 -2.35 -13.32
C TYR A 176 -11.16 -2.35 -12.08
N MET A 177 -10.63 -2.57 -10.88
CA MET A 177 -11.37 -2.35 -9.62
C MET A 177 -11.85 -0.90 -9.49
N TRP A 178 -10.98 0.07 -9.81
CA TRP A 178 -11.32 1.49 -9.72
C TRP A 178 -12.50 1.87 -10.62
N VAL A 179 -12.62 1.28 -11.81
CA VAL A 179 -13.73 1.54 -12.75
C VAL A 179 -14.87 0.51 -12.66
N GLU A 180 -14.83 -0.39 -11.69
CA GLU A 180 -15.85 -1.41 -11.42
C GLU A 180 -16.03 -2.43 -12.58
N ASP A 181 -15.00 -2.61 -13.40
CA ASP A 181 -14.93 -3.72 -14.36
C ASP A 181 -14.40 -4.98 -13.66
N TYR A 182 -15.28 -5.58 -12.86
CA TYR A 182 -14.92 -6.70 -12.00
C TYR A 182 -14.46 -7.94 -12.77
N ALA A 183 -14.97 -8.16 -13.97
CA ALA A 183 -14.54 -9.30 -14.79
C ALA A 183 -13.05 -9.20 -15.17
N ASN A 184 -12.62 -8.04 -15.62
CA ASN A 184 -11.22 -7.78 -15.92
C ASN A 184 -10.37 -7.67 -14.64
N ALA A 185 -10.89 -7.11 -13.56
CA ALA A 185 -10.18 -7.06 -12.28
C ALA A 185 -9.83 -8.48 -11.77
N ALA A 186 -10.80 -9.41 -11.77
CA ALA A 186 -10.57 -10.81 -11.40
C ALA A 186 -9.55 -11.49 -12.31
N LYS A 187 -9.68 -11.30 -13.64
CA LYS A 187 -8.74 -11.84 -14.63
C LYS A 187 -7.31 -11.40 -14.37
N TYR A 188 -7.09 -10.10 -14.21
CA TYR A 188 -5.73 -9.58 -14.02
C TYR A 188 -5.16 -9.83 -12.62
N ALA A 189 -6.01 -9.95 -11.59
CA ALA A 189 -5.57 -10.42 -10.28
C ALA A 189 -5.05 -11.86 -10.35
N ARG A 190 -5.75 -12.76 -11.06
CA ARG A 190 -5.27 -14.14 -11.28
C ARG A 190 -3.96 -14.16 -12.06
N LEU A 191 -3.84 -13.40 -13.15
CA LEU A 191 -2.60 -13.30 -13.92
C LEU A 191 -1.44 -12.78 -13.08
N ALA A 192 -1.69 -11.81 -12.19
CA ALA A 192 -0.67 -11.30 -11.28
C ALA A 192 -0.21 -12.36 -10.29
N ILE A 193 -1.13 -13.15 -9.71
CA ILE A 193 -0.81 -14.26 -8.81
C ILE A 193 0.04 -15.32 -9.52
N ASP A 194 -0.40 -15.74 -10.71
CA ASP A 194 0.28 -16.79 -11.45
C ASP A 194 1.70 -16.35 -11.89
N GLU A 195 1.86 -15.10 -12.30
CA GLU A 195 3.17 -14.55 -12.69
C GLU A 195 4.09 -14.29 -11.48
N ALA A 196 3.54 -13.85 -10.34
CA ALA A 196 4.29 -13.74 -9.09
C ALA A 196 4.84 -15.11 -8.66
N ALA A 197 4.02 -16.15 -8.69
CA ALA A 197 4.44 -17.53 -8.39
C ALA A 197 5.54 -18.03 -9.35
N ASN A 198 5.44 -17.72 -10.65
CA ASN A 198 6.49 -18.03 -11.63
C ASN A 198 7.83 -17.35 -11.30
N SER A 199 7.76 -16.21 -10.66
CA SER A 199 8.93 -15.43 -10.22
C SER A 199 9.40 -15.79 -8.80
N GLY A 200 8.75 -16.75 -8.13
CA GLY A 200 9.09 -17.23 -6.79
C GLY A 200 8.54 -16.35 -5.66
N VAL A 201 7.54 -15.53 -5.94
CA VAL A 201 6.82 -14.72 -4.95
C VAL A 201 5.46 -15.35 -4.67
N ASP A 202 5.30 -15.89 -3.47
CA ASP A 202 4.09 -16.54 -2.98
C ASP A 202 3.52 -15.80 -1.76
N LEU A 203 2.38 -16.28 -1.25
CA LEU A 203 1.81 -15.80 0.01
C LEU A 203 2.81 -15.95 1.15
N MET A 204 3.05 -14.87 1.88
CA MET A 204 3.87 -14.95 3.09
C MET A 204 3.23 -15.87 4.13
N THR A 205 4.05 -16.76 4.68
CA THR A 205 3.66 -17.68 5.74
C THR A 205 3.58 -17.00 7.11
N GLU A 206 2.96 -17.65 8.09
CA GLU A 206 2.97 -17.19 9.49
C GLU A 206 4.41 -16.92 9.98
N GLU A 207 5.35 -17.83 9.70
CA GLU A 207 6.74 -17.69 10.13
C GLU A 207 7.43 -16.47 9.50
N GLU A 208 7.15 -16.19 8.23
CA GLU A 208 7.69 -15.03 7.51
C GLU A 208 7.09 -13.72 8.00
N CYS A 209 5.76 -13.66 8.17
CA CYS A 209 5.08 -12.47 8.68
C CYS A 209 5.49 -12.13 10.12
N LEU A 210 5.71 -13.15 10.95
CA LEU A 210 6.03 -13.03 12.35
C LEU A 210 7.52 -13.24 12.65
N ASN A 211 8.38 -13.00 11.67
CA ASN A 211 9.83 -13.12 11.83
C ASN A 211 10.33 -12.13 12.90
N THR A 212 10.98 -12.66 13.92
CA THR A 212 11.39 -11.87 15.07
C THR A 212 12.54 -10.88 14.77
N LYS A 213 13.28 -11.03 13.67
CA LYS A 213 14.36 -10.12 13.29
C LYS A 213 13.96 -9.02 12.33
N THR A 214 13.15 -9.36 11.34
CA THR A 214 12.77 -8.43 10.28
C THR A 214 11.28 -8.07 10.33
N GLY A 215 10.49 -8.82 11.10
CA GLY A 215 9.04 -8.76 11.02
C GLY A 215 8.62 -9.03 9.58
N PHE A 216 7.66 -8.28 9.13
CA PHE A 216 7.10 -8.33 7.80
C PHE A 216 8.04 -7.75 6.70
N ASN A 217 9.14 -7.08 7.05
CA ASN A 217 9.96 -6.25 6.16
C ASN A 217 10.96 -7.04 5.32
N ASP A 218 10.49 -7.99 4.53
CA ASP A 218 11.33 -8.74 3.58
C ASP A 218 10.88 -8.48 2.13
N ILE A 219 11.61 -7.62 1.41
CA ILE A 219 11.31 -7.24 0.03
C ILE A 219 11.29 -8.45 -0.91
N SER A 220 12.05 -9.51 -0.61
CA SER A 220 12.10 -10.72 -1.45
C SER A 220 10.77 -11.50 -1.48
N LYS A 221 9.86 -11.19 -0.55
CA LYS A 221 8.53 -11.79 -0.41
C LYS A 221 7.41 -10.98 -1.09
N TRP A 222 7.76 -9.85 -1.67
CA TRP A 222 6.78 -8.95 -2.29
C TRP A 222 6.94 -8.90 -3.80
N MET A 223 5.87 -8.63 -4.51
CA MET A 223 5.91 -8.35 -5.95
C MET A 223 6.72 -7.08 -6.23
N TRP A 224 6.56 -6.05 -5.36
CA TRP A 224 7.21 -4.76 -5.50
C TRP A 224 7.38 -4.07 -4.15
N GLY A 225 8.54 -3.46 -3.93
CA GLY A 225 8.84 -2.68 -2.74
C GLY A 225 9.86 -1.59 -3.02
N THR A 226 10.21 -0.84 -1.99
CA THR A 226 11.38 0.03 -1.99
C THR A 226 12.32 -0.41 -0.89
N GLN A 227 13.61 -0.33 -1.11
CA GLN A 227 14.63 -0.62 -0.12
C GLN A 227 15.32 0.67 0.30
N MET A 228 15.24 1.01 1.59
CA MET A 228 15.99 2.10 2.19
C MET A 228 17.37 1.60 2.61
N THR A 229 18.38 2.44 2.44
CA THR A 229 19.76 2.17 2.86
C THR A 229 20.18 3.12 3.97
N SER A 230 21.21 2.78 4.73
CA SER A 230 21.74 3.61 5.82
C SER A 230 22.25 5.00 5.36
N GLU A 231 22.50 5.17 4.06
CA GLU A 231 22.97 6.41 3.46
C GLU A 231 21.84 7.33 2.99
N ASP A 232 20.61 6.80 2.89
CA ASP A 232 19.47 7.58 2.45
C ASP A 232 19.19 8.74 3.40
N ARG A 233 18.91 9.90 2.82
CA ARG A 233 18.64 11.11 3.61
C ARG A 233 17.46 10.93 4.56
N ALA A 234 16.44 10.18 4.18
CA ALA A 234 15.30 9.87 5.02
C ALA A 234 15.74 9.07 6.26
N VAL A 235 16.61 8.08 6.08
CA VAL A 235 17.17 7.27 7.17
C VAL A 235 18.04 8.12 8.09
N THR A 236 18.91 8.96 7.55
CA THR A 236 19.84 9.78 8.35
C THR A 236 19.15 10.85 9.23
N THR A 237 17.86 11.13 9.04
CA THR A 237 17.09 12.02 9.92
C THR A 237 16.66 11.33 11.22
N GLY A 238 16.56 10.02 11.25
CA GLY A 238 16.12 9.24 12.40
C GLY A 238 14.63 9.40 12.77
N ILE A 239 13.90 10.31 12.12
CA ILE A 239 12.51 10.62 12.47
C ILE A 239 11.57 10.69 11.27
N VAL A 240 12.00 11.25 10.14
CA VAL A 240 11.16 11.40 8.94
C VAL A 240 11.37 10.22 8.00
N ASN A 241 10.98 9.04 8.44
CA ASN A 241 11.14 7.79 7.69
C ASN A 241 10.04 6.79 8.06
N TRP A 242 9.97 5.71 7.28
CA TRP A 242 8.96 4.66 7.44
C TRP A 242 9.00 4.01 8.84
N THR A 243 10.19 3.58 9.28
CA THR A 243 10.39 2.90 10.58
C THR A 243 9.87 3.76 11.72
N SER A 244 10.24 5.05 11.73
CA SER A 244 9.78 5.99 12.76
C SER A 244 8.24 6.09 12.85
N TRP A 245 7.52 5.85 11.76
CA TRP A 245 6.08 5.99 11.67
C TRP A 245 5.29 4.70 11.88
N MET A 246 5.87 3.58 11.48
CA MET A 246 5.15 2.31 11.37
C MET A 246 5.56 1.29 12.42
N THR A 247 6.71 1.48 13.11
CA THR A 247 7.18 0.57 14.13
C THR A 247 7.09 1.18 15.53
N ASN A 248 7.02 0.34 16.55
CA ASN A 248 6.83 0.77 17.94
C ASN A 248 7.94 0.30 18.87
N GLU A 249 8.96 -0.38 18.34
CA GLU A 249 9.96 -1.10 19.13
C GLU A 249 11.26 -0.30 19.36
N GLN A 250 11.40 0.87 18.72
CA GLN A 250 12.63 1.65 18.76
C GLN A 250 12.59 2.76 19.82
N THR A 251 13.80 3.17 20.26
CA THR A 251 14.01 4.26 21.23
C THR A 251 13.99 5.65 20.62
N PHE A 252 13.98 5.72 19.29
CA PHE A 252 14.05 6.98 18.52
C PHE A 252 12.76 7.21 17.73
N GLY A 253 12.71 8.34 17.03
CA GLY A 253 11.58 8.67 16.17
C GLY A 253 10.29 8.88 16.96
N TYR A 254 9.14 8.54 16.36
CA TYR A 254 7.85 8.77 17.00
C TYR A 254 7.55 7.79 18.12
N ALA A 255 7.95 6.53 18.03
CA ALA A 255 7.80 5.59 19.13
C ALA A 255 8.58 6.02 20.37
N GLY A 256 9.81 6.53 20.20
CA GLY A 256 10.64 7.04 21.29
C GLY A 256 10.03 8.22 22.07
N VAL A 257 9.05 8.93 21.47
CA VAL A 257 8.28 9.99 22.15
C VAL A 257 6.87 9.57 22.52
N GLY A 258 6.54 8.29 22.39
CA GLY A 258 5.24 7.73 22.78
C GLY A 258 4.12 7.94 21.76
N ALA A 259 4.46 8.27 20.50
CA ALA A 259 3.49 8.32 19.39
C ALA A 259 3.43 6.98 18.68
N THR A 260 2.71 6.05 19.26
CA THR A 260 2.62 4.66 18.81
C THR A 260 1.69 4.48 17.61
N CYS A 261 2.05 3.58 16.70
CA CYS A 261 1.20 3.10 15.61
C CYS A 261 0.32 1.96 16.13
N MET A 262 -0.97 2.16 16.21
CA MET A 262 -1.93 1.20 16.77
C MET A 262 -3.00 0.85 15.75
N ILE A 263 -3.44 -0.40 15.75
CA ILE A 263 -4.67 -0.80 15.06
C ILE A 263 -5.88 -0.26 15.84
N ASP A 264 -6.95 0.10 15.13
CA ASP A 264 -8.21 0.44 15.78
C ASP A 264 -8.77 -0.77 16.56
N ALA A 265 -9.24 -0.55 17.78
CA ALA A 265 -9.72 -1.62 18.65
C ALA A 265 -10.91 -2.39 18.05
N ASN A 266 -11.79 -1.72 17.29
CA ASN A 266 -12.91 -2.41 16.62
C ASN A 266 -12.41 -3.27 15.48
N LEU A 267 -11.39 -2.83 14.72
CA LEU A 267 -10.77 -3.64 13.67
C LEU A 267 -10.05 -4.84 14.27
N TYR A 268 -9.26 -4.64 15.33
CA TYR A 268 -8.58 -5.71 16.06
C TYR A 268 -9.57 -6.78 16.56
N SER A 269 -10.73 -6.38 17.09
CA SER A 269 -11.76 -7.28 17.60
C SER A 269 -12.39 -8.15 16.51
N LYS A 270 -12.21 -7.82 15.23
CA LYS A 270 -12.70 -8.62 14.10
C LYS A 270 -11.72 -9.72 13.67
N ILE A 271 -10.50 -9.68 14.16
CA ILE A 271 -9.49 -10.71 13.88
C ILE A 271 -9.75 -11.89 14.83
N SER A 272 -9.94 -13.08 14.27
CA SER A 272 -10.13 -14.31 15.04
C SER A 272 -8.92 -14.61 15.94
N ASP A 273 -9.12 -15.28 17.07
CA ASP A 273 -8.03 -15.73 17.95
C ASP A 273 -7.17 -16.83 17.32
N THR A 274 -7.64 -17.47 16.26
CA THR A 274 -6.92 -18.49 15.50
C THR A 274 -6.25 -17.96 14.25
N ASP A 275 -6.46 -16.67 13.92
CA ASP A 275 -5.81 -15.97 12.83
C ASP A 275 -4.44 -15.43 13.29
N PHE A 276 -3.37 -15.89 12.68
CA PHE A 276 -2.02 -15.50 13.10
C PHE A 276 -1.75 -13.97 12.96
N ARG A 277 -2.46 -13.28 12.08
CA ARG A 277 -2.32 -11.83 11.90
C ARG A 277 -2.71 -11.04 13.16
N LYS A 278 -3.49 -11.63 14.06
CA LYS A 278 -3.77 -11.04 15.37
C LYS A 278 -2.51 -10.88 16.22
N LEU A 279 -1.52 -11.74 15.98
CA LEU A 279 -0.21 -11.69 16.64
C LEU A 279 0.71 -10.57 16.09
N GLU A 280 0.31 -9.90 15.02
CA GLU A 280 0.98 -8.70 14.51
C GLU A 280 0.69 -7.45 15.36
N PHE A 281 -0.12 -7.60 16.41
CA PHE A 281 -0.55 -6.51 17.30
C PHE A 281 -0.47 -6.93 18.76
N VAL A 282 -0.16 -5.95 19.61
CA VAL A 282 -0.26 -6.10 21.06
C VAL A 282 -1.74 -6.22 21.46
N GLY A 283 -2.05 -7.14 22.34
CA GLY A 283 -3.43 -7.35 22.82
C GLY A 283 -3.98 -6.19 23.67
N PRO A 284 -5.26 -6.22 24.03
CA PRO A 284 -5.94 -5.16 24.79
C PRO A 284 -5.35 -4.93 26.19
N ASP A 285 -4.75 -5.95 26.78
CA ASP A 285 -4.14 -5.88 28.13
C ASP A 285 -2.66 -5.41 28.07
N GLY A 286 -2.19 -5.01 26.89
CA GLY A 286 -0.79 -4.68 26.66
C GLY A 286 0.09 -5.93 26.46
N PRO A 287 1.42 -5.78 26.43
CA PRO A 287 2.34 -6.91 26.32
C PRO A 287 2.20 -7.85 27.52
N VAL A 288 1.98 -9.15 27.24
CA VAL A 288 1.79 -10.18 28.27
C VAL A 288 2.93 -11.19 28.20
N GLU A 289 3.51 -11.51 29.35
CA GLU A 289 4.56 -12.51 29.43
C GLU A 289 4.05 -13.89 28.96
N GLY A 290 4.83 -14.54 28.09
CA GLY A 290 4.50 -15.86 27.55
C GLY A 290 3.62 -15.84 26.31
N GLN A 291 3.10 -14.69 25.85
CA GLN A 291 2.44 -14.59 24.56
C GLN A 291 3.49 -14.63 23.43
N LYS A 292 3.26 -15.50 22.47
CA LYS A 292 4.09 -15.57 21.25
C LYS A 292 3.99 -14.21 20.53
N PHE A 293 5.11 -13.61 20.14
CA PHE A 293 5.26 -12.30 19.49
C PHE A 293 4.91 -11.05 20.30
N CYS A 294 3.88 -11.06 21.10
CA CYS A 294 3.62 -10.01 22.10
C CYS A 294 4.19 -10.38 23.45
N SER A 295 5.04 -11.41 23.51
CA SER A 295 5.65 -11.85 24.74
C SER A 295 6.96 -11.14 24.97
N THR A 296 7.25 -10.89 26.23
CA THR A 296 8.56 -10.48 26.68
C THR A 296 9.67 -11.45 26.20
N ALA A 297 9.36 -12.73 25.99
CA ALA A 297 10.29 -13.70 25.47
C ALA A 297 10.64 -13.47 23.98
N ALA A 298 9.66 -13.13 23.14
CA ALA A 298 9.93 -12.81 21.74
C ALA A 298 10.75 -11.53 21.60
N TYR A 299 10.49 -10.53 22.43
CA TYR A 299 11.27 -9.29 22.46
C TYR A 299 12.65 -9.47 23.10
N ALA A 300 12.82 -10.39 24.01
CA ALA A 300 14.12 -10.72 24.61
C ALA A 300 15.15 -11.18 23.57
N ASP A 301 14.70 -11.86 22.50
CA ASP A 301 15.56 -12.30 21.39
C ASP A 301 16.19 -11.12 20.62
N TYR A 302 15.57 -9.92 20.73
CA TYR A 302 16.08 -8.67 20.15
C TYR A 302 16.82 -7.79 21.16
N GLY A 303 16.82 -8.13 22.45
CA GLY A 303 17.32 -7.24 23.50
C GLY A 303 16.44 -6.02 23.77
N ILE A 304 15.17 -6.01 23.31
CA ILE A 304 14.22 -4.90 23.47
C ILE A 304 13.12 -5.19 24.49
N TYR A 305 13.41 -6.10 25.41
CA TYR A 305 12.51 -6.49 26.47
C TYR A 305 11.88 -5.30 27.23
N ASP A 306 12.69 -4.30 27.56
CA ASP A 306 12.24 -3.14 28.32
C ASP A 306 11.27 -2.25 27.55
N PHE A 307 11.31 -2.28 26.21
CA PHE A 307 10.41 -1.51 25.36
C PHE A 307 9.06 -2.17 25.16
N SER A 308 9.00 -3.49 25.11
CA SER A 308 7.74 -4.21 24.96
C SER A 308 6.76 -3.91 26.09
N VAL A 309 7.23 -3.67 27.30
CA VAL A 309 6.41 -3.28 28.45
C VAL A 309 5.92 -1.83 28.40
N LEU A 310 6.48 -1.01 27.52
CA LEU A 310 6.09 0.39 27.33
C LEU A 310 5.11 0.57 26.17
N MET A 311 4.87 -0.46 25.37
CA MET A 311 3.93 -0.40 24.25
C MET A 311 2.49 -0.25 24.76
N ASP A 312 1.76 0.63 24.13
CA ASP A 312 0.33 0.76 24.38
C ASP A 312 -0.43 -0.47 23.86
N PRO A 313 -1.57 -0.81 24.45
CA PRO A 313 -2.49 -1.79 23.86
C PRO A 313 -2.77 -1.48 22.39
N TYR A 314 -2.90 -2.52 21.59
CA TYR A 314 -3.13 -2.45 20.13
C TYR A 314 -1.95 -1.91 19.31
N SER A 315 -0.77 -1.71 19.89
CA SER A 315 0.44 -1.33 19.13
C SER A 315 0.75 -2.35 18.05
N SER A 316 1.04 -1.88 16.84
CA SER A 316 1.46 -2.75 15.73
C SER A 316 2.92 -3.17 15.92
N ILE A 317 3.18 -4.45 15.75
CA ILE A 317 4.52 -5.06 15.67
C ILE A 317 4.73 -5.76 14.33
N LYS A 318 3.86 -5.51 13.36
CA LYS A 318 3.94 -6.04 12.01
C LYS A 318 5.21 -5.57 11.31
N PHE A 319 5.41 -4.26 11.24
CA PHE A 319 6.63 -3.66 10.71
C PHE A 319 7.62 -3.45 11.86
N ARG A 320 8.82 -4.00 11.72
CA ARG A 320 9.85 -3.97 12.77
C ARG A 320 11.08 -3.18 12.31
N PRO A 321 11.89 -2.67 13.26
CA PRO A 321 13.19 -2.10 12.91
C PRO A 321 14.05 -3.14 12.19
N ASN A 322 14.82 -2.71 11.20
CA ASN A 322 15.73 -3.64 10.51
C ASN A 322 16.71 -4.30 11.49
N GLU A 323 16.90 -5.61 11.33
CA GLU A 323 17.72 -6.46 12.22
C GLU A 323 17.27 -6.46 13.69
N GLY A 324 16.07 -5.98 14.00
CA GLY A 324 15.60 -5.79 15.37
C GLY A 324 16.35 -4.68 16.14
N GLU A 325 17.03 -3.78 15.44
CA GLU A 325 17.84 -2.72 16.05
C GLU A 325 16.98 -1.60 16.63
N ALA A 326 16.96 -1.44 17.95
CA ALA A 326 16.12 -0.49 18.64
C ALA A 326 16.74 0.90 18.83
N ASP A 327 18.04 1.02 18.87
CA ASP A 327 18.75 2.23 19.29
C ASP A 327 19.42 2.98 18.15
N ASN A 328 20.02 2.24 17.21
CA ASN A 328 20.73 2.83 16.08
C ASN A 328 19.80 3.03 14.88
N TYR A 329 19.27 4.25 14.74
CA TYR A 329 18.35 4.59 13.64
C TYR A 329 18.94 4.38 12.24
N LYS A 330 20.26 4.41 12.05
CA LYS A 330 20.86 4.17 10.73
C LYS A 330 20.71 2.70 10.27
N THR A 331 20.81 1.76 11.20
CA THR A 331 20.53 0.36 10.95
C THR A 331 19.02 0.11 10.89
N ALA A 332 18.33 0.53 11.93
CA ALA A 332 16.90 0.26 12.12
C ALA A 332 16.01 0.79 10.97
N CYS A 333 16.32 1.97 10.44
CA CYS A 333 15.54 2.60 9.37
C CYS A 333 15.97 2.17 7.95
N ALA A 334 17.05 1.41 7.82
CA ALA A 334 17.49 0.84 6.54
C ALA A 334 16.66 -0.42 6.21
N THR A 335 15.35 -0.24 6.00
CA THR A 335 14.39 -1.33 5.83
C THR A 335 13.62 -1.21 4.52
N ALA A 336 12.92 -2.27 4.14
CA ALA A 336 12.07 -2.31 2.97
C ALA A 336 10.66 -1.75 3.27
N ILE A 337 9.99 -1.24 2.24
CA ILE A 337 8.63 -0.71 2.29
C ILE A 337 7.82 -1.36 1.17
N PRO A 338 6.67 -2.01 1.45
CA PRO A 338 5.87 -2.67 0.43
C PRO A 338 5.15 -1.65 -0.46
N VAL A 339 5.15 -1.89 -1.77
CA VAL A 339 4.37 -1.16 -2.78
C VAL A 339 3.25 -2.03 -3.34
N MET A 340 3.53 -3.31 -3.57
CA MET A 340 2.56 -4.29 -4.02
C MET A 340 2.89 -5.67 -3.47
N ARG A 341 1.87 -6.32 -2.93
CA ARG A 341 1.96 -7.68 -2.39
C ARG A 341 0.99 -8.59 -3.11
N VAL A 342 1.35 -9.85 -3.24
CA VAL A 342 0.49 -10.84 -3.89
C VAL A 342 -0.81 -11.08 -3.11
N GLU A 343 -0.80 -10.91 -1.79
CA GLU A 343 -1.98 -11.03 -0.94
C GLU A 343 -3.10 -10.05 -1.35
N GLU A 344 -2.75 -8.86 -1.82
CA GLU A 344 -3.74 -7.94 -2.35
C GLU A 344 -4.47 -8.54 -3.56
N MET A 345 -3.75 -9.23 -4.42
CA MET A 345 -4.33 -9.89 -5.59
C MET A 345 -5.25 -11.05 -5.19
N TYR A 346 -4.85 -11.83 -4.16
CA TYR A 346 -5.69 -12.87 -3.56
C TYR A 346 -6.96 -12.32 -2.89
N LEU A 347 -7.05 -11.03 -2.63
CA LEU A 347 -8.25 -10.36 -2.10
C LEU A 347 -9.02 -9.58 -3.16
N ILE A 348 -8.38 -9.13 -4.26
CA ILE A 348 -9.06 -8.54 -5.41
C ILE A 348 -9.81 -9.62 -6.21
N GLU A 349 -9.20 -10.78 -6.43
CA GLU A 349 -9.81 -11.85 -7.22
C GLU A 349 -11.16 -12.32 -6.65
N PRO A 350 -11.27 -12.72 -5.36
CA PRO A 350 -12.56 -13.16 -4.81
C PRO A 350 -13.61 -12.05 -4.77
N GLU A 351 -13.22 -10.82 -4.39
CA GLU A 351 -14.14 -9.68 -4.38
C GLU A 351 -14.73 -9.43 -5.78
N SER A 352 -13.85 -9.35 -6.78
CA SER A 352 -14.26 -9.13 -8.15
C SER A 352 -15.09 -10.30 -8.71
N THR A 353 -14.70 -11.54 -8.41
CA THR A 353 -15.42 -12.73 -8.83
C THR A 353 -16.83 -12.78 -8.23
N ALA A 354 -17.00 -12.34 -6.98
CA ALA A 354 -18.30 -12.34 -6.31
C ALA A 354 -19.36 -11.49 -7.02
N HIS A 355 -18.96 -10.47 -7.77
CA HIS A 355 -19.90 -9.66 -8.56
C HIS A 355 -20.54 -10.42 -9.72
N THR A 356 -19.93 -11.53 -10.17
CA THR A 356 -20.48 -12.39 -11.22
C THR A 356 -20.90 -13.76 -10.70
N ASP A 357 -20.22 -14.29 -9.69
CA ASP A 357 -20.45 -15.58 -9.05
C ASP A 357 -20.05 -15.50 -7.57
N ALA A 358 -21.04 -15.21 -6.71
CA ALA A 358 -20.83 -15.08 -5.26
C ALA A 358 -20.31 -16.39 -4.62
N ALA A 359 -20.75 -17.55 -5.11
CA ALA A 359 -20.30 -18.84 -4.57
C ALA A 359 -18.81 -19.08 -4.90
N LYS A 360 -18.38 -18.76 -6.10
CA LYS A 360 -16.98 -18.87 -6.51
C LYS A 360 -16.10 -17.85 -5.79
N GLY A 361 -16.56 -16.60 -5.65
CA GLY A 361 -15.88 -15.57 -4.86
C GLY A 361 -15.66 -16.01 -3.42
N LYS A 362 -16.70 -16.58 -2.78
CA LYS A 362 -16.60 -17.15 -1.42
C LYS A 362 -15.60 -18.30 -1.34
N GLU A 363 -15.58 -19.20 -2.33
CA GLU A 363 -14.60 -20.31 -2.40
C GLU A 363 -13.16 -19.77 -2.42
N LEU A 364 -12.87 -18.81 -3.30
CA LEU A 364 -11.55 -18.19 -3.43
C LEU A 364 -11.14 -17.48 -2.14
N LEU A 365 -12.02 -16.68 -1.55
CA LEU A 365 -11.77 -16.01 -0.28
C LEU A 365 -11.50 -17.03 0.83
N THR A 366 -12.29 -18.09 0.92
CA THR A 366 -12.12 -19.13 1.95
C THR A 366 -10.77 -19.84 1.80
N ALA A 367 -10.34 -20.10 0.55
CA ALA A 367 -9.04 -20.71 0.28
C ALA A 367 -7.89 -19.83 0.77
N PHE A 368 -7.92 -18.53 0.46
CA PHE A 368 -6.96 -17.56 0.96
C PHE A 368 -6.98 -17.48 2.48
N MET A 369 -8.15 -17.29 3.08
CA MET A 369 -8.29 -17.10 4.52
C MET A 369 -7.81 -18.29 5.34
N LYS A 370 -7.92 -19.52 4.83
CA LYS A 370 -7.36 -20.70 5.51
C LYS A 370 -5.84 -20.71 5.59
N THR A 371 -5.15 -19.90 4.82
CA THR A 371 -3.71 -19.69 4.97
C THR A 371 -3.37 -18.71 6.11
N ARG A 372 -4.35 -17.95 6.60
CA ARG A 372 -4.25 -16.99 7.73
C ARG A 372 -4.83 -17.54 9.01
N ASP A 373 -5.99 -18.16 8.90
CA ASP A 373 -6.74 -18.78 10.01
C ASP A 373 -7.16 -20.20 9.60
N PRO A 374 -6.52 -21.27 10.12
CA PRO A 374 -6.89 -22.64 9.81
C PRO A 374 -8.33 -23.00 10.19
N GLN A 375 -8.94 -22.25 11.13
CA GLN A 375 -10.32 -22.47 11.57
C GLN A 375 -11.32 -21.51 10.87
N TYR A 376 -10.86 -20.72 9.89
CA TYR A 376 -11.72 -19.78 9.20
C TYR A 376 -13.00 -20.41 8.66
N SER A 377 -14.10 -19.75 8.95
CA SER A 377 -15.43 -20.14 8.52
C SER A 377 -16.24 -18.88 8.22
N PHE A 378 -16.83 -18.82 7.05
CA PHE A 378 -17.64 -17.70 6.59
C PHE A 378 -19.02 -18.17 6.13
N SER A 379 -20.08 -17.65 6.75
CA SER A 379 -21.46 -18.06 6.49
C SER A 379 -22.17 -17.25 5.42
N GLY A 380 -21.63 -16.08 5.02
CA GLY A 380 -22.22 -15.21 4.00
C GLY A 380 -22.43 -15.93 2.66
N THR A 381 -23.49 -15.59 1.94
CA THR A 381 -23.88 -16.25 0.68
C THR A 381 -24.20 -15.28 -0.45
N SER A 382 -24.47 -14.01 -0.15
CA SER A 382 -24.71 -12.99 -1.16
C SER A 382 -23.42 -12.38 -1.68
N THR A 383 -23.49 -11.74 -2.84
CA THR A 383 -22.39 -10.94 -3.38
C THR A 383 -21.90 -9.91 -2.35
N GLN A 384 -22.83 -9.19 -1.72
CA GLN A 384 -22.48 -8.15 -0.75
C GLN A 384 -21.77 -8.74 0.48
N ASP A 385 -22.20 -9.90 0.98
CA ASP A 385 -21.52 -10.56 2.10
C ASP A 385 -20.04 -10.85 1.76
N VAL A 386 -19.78 -11.36 0.54
CA VAL A 386 -18.41 -11.68 0.11
C VAL A 386 -17.59 -10.42 -0.08
N VAL A 387 -18.16 -9.37 -0.69
CA VAL A 387 -17.49 -8.08 -0.90
C VAL A 387 -17.14 -7.44 0.44
N ASP A 388 -18.08 -7.40 1.39
CA ASP A 388 -17.85 -6.82 2.72
C ASP A 388 -16.77 -7.59 3.49
N GLU A 389 -16.77 -8.91 3.39
CA GLU A 389 -15.73 -9.74 4.01
C GLU A 389 -14.37 -9.54 3.35
N CYS A 390 -14.29 -9.49 2.01
CA CYS A 390 -13.04 -9.17 1.29
C CYS A 390 -12.52 -7.79 1.71
N PHE A 391 -13.40 -6.80 1.86
CA PHE A 391 -13.04 -5.47 2.32
C PHE A 391 -12.48 -5.49 3.74
N LEU A 392 -13.13 -6.22 4.66
CA LEU A 392 -12.61 -6.41 6.02
C LEU A 392 -11.23 -7.06 6.00
N GLN A 393 -11.06 -8.12 5.21
CA GLN A 393 -9.79 -8.84 5.15
C GLN A 393 -8.68 -8.00 4.50
N LYS A 394 -8.97 -7.13 3.53
CA LYS A 394 -8.01 -6.14 3.00
C LYS A 394 -7.54 -5.17 4.07
N ARG A 395 -8.45 -4.67 4.91
CA ARG A 395 -8.10 -3.75 6.02
C ARG A 395 -7.16 -4.39 7.05
N ILE A 396 -7.31 -5.70 7.30
CA ILE A 396 -6.44 -6.46 8.21
C ILE A 396 -5.11 -6.80 7.53
N GLU A 397 -5.16 -7.34 6.32
CA GLU A 397 -3.99 -7.86 5.61
C GLU A 397 -3.04 -6.74 5.18
N LEU A 398 -3.59 -5.60 4.77
CA LEU A 398 -2.83 -4.48 4.20
C LEU A 398 -2.60 -3.33 5.19
N PHE A 399 -2.91 -3.55 6.48
CA PHE A 399 -2.68 -2.58 7.57
C PHE A 399 -1.24 -2.06 7.60
#